data_4d84b5297bebbd9c101f452aabd52306
#
_entry.id   4d84b5297bebbd9c101f452aabd52306
#
_cell.length_a   1.000
_cell.length_b   1.000
_cell.length_c   1.000
_cell.angle_alpha   90.00
_cell.angle_beta   90.00
_cell.angle_gamma   90.00
#
_symmetry.space_group_name_H-M   'P 1'
#
loop_
_entity.id
_entity.type
_entity.pdbx_description
1 polymer ?
#
loop_
_entity_poly.entity_id
_entity_poly.type
_entity_poly.pdbx_seq_one_letter_code
_entity_poly.pdbx_strand_id
1 'polypeptide(L)'
;DVPNQKDYYERVQWFLDEATVLIMHNAAHDLLWLWESGFTYDGPVFDTMLAEYVLQRGIKEPLSLEACAERYELDTKKQDTLKEYYAKGYSTRDIPYNELCEYLSADLHATQQLSDKLMYRLNTPADSGLMTTVQLTNEVAVSLSRMYQNGFTIDRKALDDVRTEYEQERDTLKHELQVMVKELMGDTPINLNSPEQLSWVIYSRKVLDKEYWGNAVDPYMDEADFRSLVSAGTERLYKTKATQCGVCKGTGQIRKVKKDGTLFARHNRCTSCMGNGYTLSPLSDVAGLKFKAPSPKWMSANGFTTSKDKLQFLEGKARTAKRDTAVEFLSKVRRLSAVETYLSSFVDGIQTHTKADGKLHVRLLQHRTSTGRFSGADPNMQNMPRGGTFPVKKVFVSRWDGGKIMEADFAQLEFRAAAFLSQDGVAIEE
;
A
#
# COMPACT_ATOMS: atom_id res chain seq x y z
N ASP A 1 0.73 -38.37 29.99
CA ASP A 1 1.31 -39.25 28.95
C ASP A 1 0.98 -38.61 27.63
N VAL A 2 2.01 -38.07 26.95
CA VAL A 2 1.88 -37.62 25.57
C VAL A 2 1.69 -38.87 24.72
N PRO A 3 0.58 -39.02 23.97
CA PRO A 3 0.43 -40.16 23.07
C PRO A 3 1.67 -40.27 22.19
N ASN A 4 2.08 -41.50 21.84
CA ASN A 4 3.19 -41.74 20.96
C ASN A 4 2.98 -40.85 19.69
N GLN A 5 3.89 -39.94 19.45
CA GLN A 5 3.76 -38.94 18.38
C GLN A 5 3.49 -39.60 17.02
N LYS A 6 4.00 -40.81 16.81
CA LYS A 6 3.76 -41.62 15.62
C LYS A 6 2.29 -42.04 15.49
N ASP A 7 1.70 -42.56 16.56
CA ASP A 7 0.28 -42.99 16.54
C ASP A 7 -0.67 -41.82 16.32
N TYR A 8 -0.32 -40.64 16.85
CA TYR A 8 -1.08 -39.40 16.59
C TYR A 8 -1.04 -39.02 15.13
N TYR A 9 0.16 -39.04 14.51
CA TYR A 9 0.37 -38.73 13.13
C TYR A 9 -0.41 -39.66 12.20
N GLU A 10 -0.30 -40.97 12.40
CA GLU A 10 -0.99 -41.99 11.63
C GLU A 10 -2.52 -41.82 11.69
N ARG A 11 -3.04 -41.52 12.89
CA ARG A 11 -4.49 -41.28 13.05
C ARG A 11 -4.98 -40.02 12.33
N VAL A 12 -4.26 -38.91 12.45
CA VAL A 12 -4.67 -37.67 11.78
C VAL A 12 -4.59 -37.86 10.26
N GLN A 13 -3.53 -38.45 9.74
CA GLN A 13 -3.40 -38.76 8.32
C GLN A 13 -4.53 -39.67 7.82
N TRP A 14 -4.86 -40.71 8.59
CA TRP A 14 -5.99 -41.57 8.24
C TRP A 14 -7.31 -40.83 8.13
N PHE A 15 -7.62 -39.90 9.05
CA PHE A 15 -8.81 -39.06 8.94
C PHE A 15 -8.78 -38.14 7.68
N LEU A 16 -7.63 -37.63 7.32
CA LEU A 16 -7.47 -36.82 6.13
C LEU A 16 -7.66 -37.66 4.83
N ASP A 17 -7.15 -38.88 4.84
CA ASP A 17 -7.26 -39.80 3.70
C ASP A 17 -8.71 -40.27 3.46
N GLU A 18 -9.49 -40.46 4.53
CA GLU A 18 -10.89 -40.87 4.47
C GLU A 18 -11.87 -39.70 4.28
N ALA A 19 -11.40 -38.45 4.43
CA ALA A 19 -12.25 -37.27 4.33
C ALA A 19 -12.71 -37.06 2.88
N THR A 20 -14.00 -37.02 2.64
CA THR A 20 -14.59 -36.70 1.34
C THR A 20 -14.52 -35.20 1.01
N VAL A 21 -14.51 -34.34 2.03
CA VAL A 21 -14.32 -32.88 1.93
C VAL A 21 -13.82 -32.35 3.28
N LEU A 22 -12.89 -31.42 3.26
CA LEU A 22 -12.54 -30.66 4.45
C LEU A 22 -13.32 -29.34 4.48
N ILE A 23 -14.06 -29.12 5.55
CA ILE A 23 -14.78 -27.88 5.81
C ILE A 23 -13.91 -27.00 6.70
N MET A 24 -13.61 -25.81 6.25
CA MET A 24 -12.71 -24.85 6.91
C MET A 24 -13.27 -23.44 6.86
N HIS A 25 -12.76 -22.56 7.71
CA HIS A 25 -13.00 -21.12 7.61
C HIS A 25 -11.69 -20.40 7.39
N ASN A 26 -11.41 -19.87 6.17
CA ASN A 26 -10.11 -19.42 5.70
C ASN A 26 -9.11 -20.58 5.50
N ALA A 27 -9.52 -21.53 4.68
CA ALA A 27 -8.80 -22.78 4.41
C ALA A 27 -7.32 -22.61 4.03
N ALA A 28 -6.95 -21.47 3.43
CA ALA A 28 -5.56 -21.17 3.11
C ALA A 28 -4.64 -21.18 4.34
N HIS A 29 -5.15 -20.83 5.53
CA HIS A 29 -4.39 -20.87 6.77
C HIS A 29 -4.19 -22.31 7.25
N ASP A 30 -5.26 -23.06 7.33
CA ASP A 30 -5.24 -24.41 7.91
C ASP A 30 -4.51 -25.40 7.01
N LEU A 31 -4.69 -25.31 5.70
CA LEU A 31 -3.97 -26.13 4.72
C LEU A 31 -2.45 -25.95 4.82
N LEU A 32 -1.99 -24.69 4.96
CA LEU A 32 -0.56 -24.43 5.13
C LEU A 32 -0.01 -25.07 6.39
N TRP A 33 -0.73 -24.97 7.52
CA TRP A 33 -0.31 -25.63 8.77
C TRP A 33 -0.30 -27.15 8.66
N LEU A 34 -1.29 -27.76 8.02
CA LEU A 34 -1.32 -29.20 7.76
C LEU A 34 -0.10 -29.65 6.95
N TRP A 35 0.17 -28.98 5.80
CA TRP A 35 1.29 -29.35 4.95
C TRP A 35 2.66 -29.08 5.58
N GLU A 36 2.83 -27.97 6.30
CA GLU A 36 4.08 -27.68 7.03
C GLU A 36 4.30 -28.62 8.22
N SER A 37 3.22 -29.16 8.79
CA SER A 37 3.29 -30.21 9.81
C SER A 37 3.56 -31.60 9.22
N GLY A 38 3.65 -31.75 7.91
CA GLY A 38 3.98 -32.98 7.20
C GLY A 38 2.77 -33.83 6.80
N PHE A 39 1.54 -33.37 7.08
CA PHE A 39 0.33 -34.05 6.61
C PHE A 39 0.12 -33.80 5.11
N THR A 40 -0.54 -34.77 4.44
CA THR A 40 -0.94 -34.66 3.03
C THR A 40 -2.45 -34.64 2.93
N TYR A 41 -2.96 -33.79 2.05
CA TYR A 41 -4.36 -33.72 1.67
C TYR A 41 -4.48 -33.09 0.27
N ASP A 42 -5.09 -33.82 -0.63
CA ASP A 42 -5.33 -33.40 -2.02
C ASP A 42 -6.83 -33.51 -2.40
N GLY A 43 -7.69 -33.72 -1.39
CA GLY A 43 -9.14 -33.80 -1.55
C GLY A 43 -9.82 -32.43 -1.69
N PRO A 44 -11.15 -32.42 -1.89
CA PRO A 44 -11.96 -31.20 -1.97
C PRO A 44 -11.96 -30.42 -0.67
N VAL A 45 -12.04 -29.09 -0.79
CA VAL A 45 -12.15 -28.17 0.35
C VAL A 45 -13.42 -27.33 0.18
N PHE A 46 -14.15 -27.12 1.27
CA PHE A 46 -15.22 -26.15 1.36
C PHE A 46 -14.83 -25.06 2.37
N ASP A 47 -14.45 -23.89 1.85
CA ASP A 47 -14.08 -22.73 2.65
C ASP A 47 -15.30 -21.85 2.89
N THR A 48 -15.79 -21.84 4.11
CA THR A 48 -17.01 -21.09 4.51
C THR A 48 -16.81 -19.58 4.40
N MET A 49 -15.58 -19.05 4.59
CA MET A 49 -15.27 -17.65 4.38
C MET A 49 -15.39 -17.25 2.91
N LEU A 50 -14.87 -18.08 2.01
CA LEU A 50 -14.93 -17.82 0.57
C LEU A 50 -16.32 -18.08 -0.01
N ALA A 51 -17.05 -19.05 0.50
CA ALA A 51 -18.44 -19.25 0.12
C ALA A 51 -19.31 -18.04 0.50
N GLU A 52 -19.15 -17.52 1.73
CA GLU A 52 -19.83 -16.28 2.15
C GLU A 52 -19.43 -15.08 1.28
N TYR A 53 -18.15 -14.92 0.97
CA TYR A 53 -17.69 -13.87 0.07
C TYR A 53 -18.40 -13.91 -1.30
N VAL A 54 -18.55 -15.08 -1.90
CA VAL A 54 -19.27 -15.24 -3.18
C VAL A 54 -20.75 -14.90 -3.02
N LEU A 55 -21.39 -15.36 -1.93
CA LEU A 55 -22.79 -15.08 -1.62
C LEU A 55 -23.09 -13.62 -1.36
N GLN A 56 -22.11 -12.84 -0.90
CA GLN A 56 -22.25 -11.38 -0.74
C GLN A 56 -22.31 -10.62 -2.08
N ARG A 57 -21.95 -11.21 -3.20
CA ARG A 57 -22.09 -10.61 -4.56
C ARG A 57 -21.46 -9.21 -4.65
N GLY A 58 -20.29 -8.99 -4.00
CA GLY A 58 -19.56 -7.72 -4.01
C GLY A 58 -19.93 -6.74 -2.88
N ILE A 59 -20.91 -7.05 -2.06
CA ILE A 59 -21.18 -6.34 -0.81
C ILE A 59 -20.05 -6.69 0.17
N LYS A 60 -19.36 -5.66 0.72
CA LYS A 60 -18.20 -5.86 1.58
C LYS A 60 -18.61 -5.89 3.05
N GLU A 61 -19.18 -6.99 3.49
CA GLU A 61 -19.39 -7.24 4.92
C GLU A 61 -18.23 -8.04 5.52
N PRO A 62 -17.97 -7.92 6.84
CA PRO A 62 -16.92 -8.68 7.49
C PRO A 62 -17.10 -10.20 7.31
N LEU A 63 -15.95 -10.88 7.06
CA LEU A 63 -15.91 -12.31 6.74
C LEU A 63 -15.29 -13.15 7.87
N SER A 64 -14.97 -12.56 9.04
CA SER A 64 -14.50 -13.35 10.17
C SER A 64 -15.58 -14.36 10.62
N LEU A 65 -15.15 -15.48 11.20
CA LEU A 65 -16.08 -16.50 11.68
C LEU A 65 -17.10 -15.90 12.69
N GLU A 66 -16.65 -14.99 13.57
CA GLU A 66 -17.51 -14.27 14.50
C GLU A 66 -18.59 -13.45 13.77
N ALA A 67 -18.19 -12.65 12.76
CA ALA A 67 -19.11 -11.81 12.02
C ALA A 67 -20.11 -12.64 11.20
N CYS A 68 -19.65 -13.75 10.63
CA CYS A 68 -20.52 -14.69 9.93
C CYS A 68 -21.49 -15.36 10.91
N ALA A 69 -21.00 -15.80 12.06
CA ALA A 69 -21.82 -16.45 13.07
C ALA A 69 -22.91 -15.49 13.63
N GLU A 70 -22.57 -14.22 13.85
CA GLU A 70 -23.55 -13.20 14.25
C GLU A 70 -24.62 -13.00 13.15
N ARG A 71 -24.21 -12.89 11.88
CA ARG A 71 -25.09 -12.70 10.72
C ARG A 71 -26.08 -13.86 10.53
N TYR A 72 -25.63 -15.08 10.80
CA TYR A 72 -26.44 -16.30 10.65
C TYR A 72 -27.07 -16.77 11.96
N GLU A 73 -26.95 -15.99 13.02
CA GLU A 73 -27.50 -16.30 14.35
C GLU A 73 -27.07 -17.68 14.86
N LEU A 74 -25.75 -17.96 14.73
CA LEU A 74 -25.16 -19.21 15.17
C LEU A 74 -24.70 -19.11 16.63
N ASP A 75 -24.51 -20.27 17.25
CA ASP A 75 -23.91 -20.34 18.57
C ASP A 75 -22.46 -19.84 18.53
N THR A 76 -22.21 -18.70 19.16
CA THR A 76 -20.88 -18.08 19.21
C THR A 76 -20.30 -18.11 20.61
N LYS A 77 -18.98 -18.00 20.67
CA LYS A 77 -18.30 -17.70 21.92
C LYS A 77 -18.71 -16.34 22.46
N LYS A 78 -18.97 -16.31 23.76
CA LYS A 78 -19.23 -15.06 24.48
C LYS A 78 -17.95 -14.22 24.72
N GLN A 79 -16.75 -14.80 24.53
CA GLN A 79 -15.46 -14.12 24.78
C GLN A 79 -14.35 -14.73 23.91
N ASP A 80 -13.50 -13.87 23.32
CA ASP A 80 -12.28 -14.29 22.64
C ASP A 80 -11.13 -14.44 23.65
N THR A 81 -11.12 -15.57 24.34
CA THR A 81 -10.13 -15.90 25.36
C THR A 81 -8.68 -15.81 24.86
N LEU A 82 -8.46 -16.16 23.59
CA LEU A 82 -7.10 -16.11 23.01
C LEU A 82 -6.60 -14.67 22.84
N LYS A 83 -7.45 -13.72 22.45
CA LYS A 83 -7.07 -12.29 22.33
C LYS A 83 -6.58 -11.71 23.65
N GLU A 84 -7.20 -12.13 24.76
CA GLU A 84 -6.77 -11.68 26.08
C GLU A 84 -5.37 -12.19 26.45
N TYR A 85 -5.06 -13.45 26.13
CA TYR A 85 -3.73 -14.02 26.34
C TYR A 85 -2.68 -13.30 25.48
N TYR A 86 -2.95 -13.13 24.19
CA TYR A 86 -2.03 -12.45 23.28
C TYR A 86 -1.82 -10.97 23.65
N ALA A 87 -2.87 -10.28 24.09
CA ALA A 87 -2.76 -8.89 24.57
C ALA A 87 -1.85 -8.74 25.79
N LYS A 88 -1.74 -9.82 26.61
CA LYS A 88 -0.82 -9.90 27.76
C LYS A 88 0.58 -10.37 27.37
N GLY A 89 0.84 -10.63 26.08
CA GLY A 89 2.14 -11.09 25.57
C GLY A 89 2.39 -12.60 25.71
N TYR A 90 1.38 -13.40 26.05
CA TYR A 90 1.49 -14.86 26.07
C TYR A 90 1.51 -15.44 24.65
N SER A 91 2.22 -16.56 24.49
CA SER A 91 2.15 -17.38 23.28
C SER A 91 1.06 -18.46 23.42
N THR A 92 0.70 -19.11 22.32
CA THR A 92 -0.25 -20.24 22.35
C THR A 92 0.19 -21.36 23.31
N ARG A 93 1.50 -21.54 23.52
CA ARG A 93 2.06 -22.57 24.46
C ARG A 93 1.78 -22.23 25.91
N ASP A 94 1.55 -20.98 26.24
CA ASP A 94 1.31 -20.50 27.60
C ASP A 94 -0.16 -20.60 28.01
N ILE A 95 -1.05 -20.92 27.04
CA ILE A 95 -2.49 -21.04 27.28
C ILE A 95 -2.81 -22.43 27.80
N PRO A 96 -3.63 -22.56 28.87
CA PRO A 96 -4.05 -23.85 29.39
C PRO A 96 -4.71 -24.72 28.31
N TYR A 97 -4.30 -25.99 28.26
CA TYR A 97 -4.74 -26.94 27.23
C TYR A 97 -6.27 -27.08 27.14
N ASN A 98 -6.95 -27.14 28.31
CA ASN A 98 -8.41 -27.22 28.35
C ASN A 98 -9.08 -25.98 27.71
N GLU A 99 -8.55 -24.79 27.95
CA GLU A 99 -9.08 -23.56 27.34
C GLU A 99 -8.86 -23.52 25.80
N LEU A 100 -7.71 -24.02 25.33
CA LEU A 100 -7.47 -24.21 23.91
C LEU A 100 -8.44 -25.24 23.30
N CYS A 101 -8.71 -26.34 23.97
CA CYS A 101 -9.67 -27.33 23.50
C CYS A 101 -11.10 -26.79 23.43
N GLU A 102 -11.54 -26.05 24.46
CA GLU A 102 -12.84 -25.41 24.48
C GLU A 102 -12.98 -24.37 23.34
N TYR A 103 -11.92 -23.59 23.15
CA TYR A 103 -11.85 -22.63 22.06
C TYR A 103 -11.97 -23.30 20.71
N LEU A 104 -11.12 -24.29 20.43
CA LEU A 104 -11.13 -25.04 19.16
C LEU A 104 -12.47 -25.72 18.91
N SER A 105 -13.04 -26.37 19.94
CA SER A 105 -14.33 -27.03 19.82
C SER A 105 -15.45 -26.09 19.42
N ALA A 106 -15.47 -24.89 20.01
CA ALA A 106 -16.45 -23.86 19.65
C ALA A 106 -16.26 -23.34 18.23
N ASP A 107 -15.01 -23.14 17.76
CA ASP A 107 -14.73 -22.71 16.38
C ASP A 107 -15.14 -23.78 15.36
N LEU A 108 -14.85 -25.05 15.64
CA LEU A 108 -15.25 -26.16 14.79
C LEU A 108 -16.80 -26.26 14.70
N HIS A 109 -17.49 -26.12 15.83
CA HIS A 109 -18.96 -26.15 15.86
C HIS A 109 -19.57 -24.97 15.07
N ALA A 110 -19.07 -23.76 15.28
CA ALA A 110 -19.52 -22.59 14.53
C ALA A 110 -19.24 -22.73 13.02
N THR A 111 -18.07 -23.27 12.64
CA THR A 111 -17.72 -23.50 11.23
C THR A 111 -18.65 -24.52 10.59
N GLN A 112 -18.99 -25.60 11.28
CA GLN A 112 -19.94 -26.60 10.79
C GLN A 112 -21.34 -26.00 10.61
N GLN A 113 -21.87 -25.33 11.64
CA GLN A 113 -23.20 -24.67 11.54
C GLN A 113 -23.23 -23.65 10.38
N LEU A 114 -22.15 -22.86 10.23
CA LEU A 114 -22.04 -21.93 9.11
C LEU A 114 -22.05 -22.66 7.78
N SER A 115 -21.32 -23.74 7.65
CA SER A 115 -21.30 -24.58 6.45
C SER A 115 -22.71 -25.05 6.09
N ASP A 116 -23.48 -25.56 7.06
CA ASP A 116 -24.84 -26.02 6.82
C ASP A 116 -25.76 -24.90 6.33
N LYS A 117 -25.64 -23.69 6.90
CA LYS A 117 -26.39 -22.50 6.45
C LYS A 117 -26.03 -22.08 5.04
N LEU A 118 -24.73 -22.03 4.72
CA LEU A 118 -24.24 -21.65 3.41
C LEU A 118 -24.63 -22.68 2.34
N MET A 119 -24.51 -23.96 2.63
CA MET A 119 -24.94 -25.04 1.74
C MET A 119 -26.46 -25.00 1.51
N TYR A 120 -27.25 -24.74 2.56
CA TYR A 120 -28.69 -24.53 2.39
C TYR A 120 -28.97 -23.37 1.44
N ARG A 121 -28.34 -22.21 1.63
CA ARG A 121 -28.49 -21.04 0.74
C ARG A 121 -28.11 -21.37 -0.70
N LEU A 122 -26.97 -22.00 -0.92
CA LEU A 122 -26.46 -22.36 -2.25
C LEU A 122 -27.36 -23.36 -2.97
N ASN A 123 -28.23 -24.08 -2.26
CA ASN A 123 -29.24 -24.97 -2.86
C ASN A 123 -30.57 -24.27 -3.10
N THR A 124 -30.74 -23.00 -2.73
CA THR A 124 -31.96 -22.24 -3.04
C THR A 124 -31.99 -21.79 -4.50
N PRO A 125 -33.17 -21.61 -5.14
CA PRO A 125 -33.22 -21.08 -6.50
C PRO A 125 -32.57 -19.72 -6.68
N ALA A 126 -32.51 -18.91 -5.61
CA ALA A 126 -31.92 -17.58 -5.64
C ALA A 126 -30.38 -17.60 -5.76
N ASP A 127 -29.74 -18.60 -5.14
CA ASP A 127 -28.27 -18.64 -5.01
C ASP A 127 -27.62 -19.86 -5.69
N SER A 128 -28.41 -20.85 -6.19
CA SER A 128 -27.88 -22.10 -6.78
C SER A 128 -26.92 -21.89 -7.95
N GLY A 129 -27.10 -20.82 -8.72
CA GLY A 129 -26.18 -20.46 -9.80
C GLY A 129 -24.78 -20.06 -9.31
N LEU A 130 -24.58 -19.82 -8.02
CA LEU A 130 -23.29 -19.46 -7.44
C LEU A 130 -22.45 -20.69 -7.01
N MET A 131 -23.03 -21.89 -6.96
CA MET A 131 -22.34 -23.10 -6.52
C MET A 131 -21.05 -23.36 -7.31
N THR A 132 -21.11 -23.26 -8.63
CA THR A 132 -19.92 -23.43 -9.47
C THR A 132 -18.84 -22.39 -9.19
N THR A 133 -19.24 -21.15 -8.90
CA THR A 133 -18.30 -20.08 -8.53
C THR A 133 -17.66 -20.38 -7.18
N VAL A 134 -18.42 -20.87 -6.20
CA VAL A 134 -17.88 -21.27 -4.89
C VAL A 134 -16.89 -22.43 -5.05
N GLN A 135 -17.23 -23.46 -5.83
CA GLN A 135 -16.32 -24.58 -6.11
C GLN A 135 -15.00 -24.10 -6.74
N LEU A 136 -15.08 -23.31 -7.80
CA LEU A 136 -13.89 -22.75 -8.45
C LEU A 136 -13.06 -21.91 -7.48
N THR A 137 -13.73 -21.09 -6.65
CA THR A 137 -13.03 -20.24 -5.68
C THR A 137 -12.28 -21.09 -4.64
N ASN A 138 -12.84 -22.20 -4.20
CA ASN A 138 -12.20 -23.12 -3.27
C ASN A 138 -11.01 -23.87 -3.92
N GLU A 139 -11.14 -24.34 -5.14
CA GLU A 139 -10.03 -24.97 -5.88
C GLU A 139 -8.87 -23.99 -6.09
N VAL A 140 -9.20 -22.74 -6.41
CA VAL A 140 -8.21 -21.66 -6.54
C VAL A 140 -7.53 -21.38 -5.18
N ALA A 141 -8.26 -21.41 -4.06
CA ALA A 141 -7.66 -21.22 -2.73
C ALA A 141 -6.59 -22.29 -2.41
N VAL A 142 -6.85 -23.54 -2.74
CA VAL A 142 -5.87 -24.63 -2.61
C VAL A 142 -4.64 -24.34 -3.48
N SER A 143 -4.86 -23.96 -4.72
CA SER A 143 -3.77 -23.62 -5.67
C SER A 143 -2.93 -22.43 -5.16
N LEU A 144 -3.56 -21.36 -4.67
CA LEU A 144 -2.88 -20.20 -4.11
C LEU A 144 -2.10 -20.55 -2.84
N SER A 145 -2.60 -21.44 -2.02
CA SER A 145 -1.91 -21.93 -0.82
C SER A 145 -0.64 -22.72 -1.21
N ARG A 146 -0.71 -23.57 -2.25
CA ARG A 146 0.47 -24.26 -2.79
C ARG A 146 1.48 -23.27 -3.41
N MET A 147 1.01 -22.24 -4.10
CA MET A 147 1.89 -21.17 -4.62
C MET A 147 2.61 -20.44 -3.48
N TYR A 148 1.89 -20.11 -2.42
CA TYR A 148 2.48 -19.51 -1.22
C TYR A 148 3.54 -20.43 -0.59
N GLN A 149 3.22 -21.71 -0.38
CA GLN A 149 4.16 -22.70 0.18
C GLN A 149 5.43 -22.83 -0.66
N ASN A 150 5.29 -22.87 -1.99
CA ASN A 150 6.43 -22.97 -2.90
C ASN A 150 7.32 -21.72 -2.87
N GLY A 151 6.71 -20.53 -2.80
CA GLY A 151 7.41 -19.25 -2.86
C GLY A 151 8.18 -19.00 -4.16
N PHE A 152 8.77 -17.81 -4.24
CA PHE A 152 9.69 -17.41 -5.31
C PHE A 152 11.12 -17.35 -4.79
N THR A 153 12.05 -18.02 -5.45
CA THR A 153 13.48 -17.93 -5.10
C THR A 153 14.02 -16.56 -5.48
N ILE A 154 14.71 -15.92 -4.53
CA ILE A 154 15.25 -14.57 -4.69
C ILE A 154 16.77 -14.64 -4.82
N ASP A 155 17.30 -14.07 -5.89
CA ASP A 155 18.72 -13.78 -6.02
C ASP A 155 19.04 -12.54 -5.17
N ARG A 156 19.61 -12.78 -3.99
CA ARG A 156 19.96 -11.71 -3.04
C ARG A 156 21.01 -10.76 -3.60
N LYS A 157 21.97 -11.30 -4.36
CA LYS A 157 23.02 -10.46 -4.97
C LYS A 157 22.42 -9.52 -6.01
N ALA A 158 21.56 -10.04 -6.89
CA ALA A 158 20.85 -9.21 -7.87
C ALA A 158 19.95 -8.16 -7.19
N LEU A 159 19.35 -8.47 -6.03
CA LEU A 159 18.54 -7.53 -5.26
C LEU A 159 19.42 -6.39 -4.68
N ASP A 160 20.59 -6.72 -4.14
CA ASP A 160 21.54 -5.73 -3.60
C ASP A 160 22.13 -4.85 -4.70
N ASP A 161 22.43 -5.44 -5.87
CA ASP A 161 22.90 -4.69 -7.05
C ASP A 161 21.84 -3.67 -7.52
N VAL A 162 20.58 -4.11 -7.62
CA VAL A 162 19.42 -3.24 -7.95
C VAL A 162 19.23 -2.15 -6.90
N ARG A 163 19.32 -2.46 -5.61
CA ARG A 163 19.26 -1.48 -4.53
C ARG A 163 20.30 -0.41 -4.70
N THR A 164 21.54 -0.81 -4.88
CA THR A 164 22.69 0.11 -5.01
C THR A 164 22.51 1.06 -6.19
N GLU A 165 22.10 0.55 -7.35
CA GLU A 165 21.84 1.33 -8.56
C GLU A 165 20.78 2.42 -8.30
N TYR A 166 19.64 2.04 -7.70
CA TYR A 166 18.56 2.99 -7.49
C TYR A 166 18.75 3.94 -6.32
N GLU A 167 19.51 3.55 -5.31
CA GLU A 167 19.94 4.48 -4.25
C GLU A 167 20.87 5.57 -4.81
N GLN A 168 21.80 5.20 -5.68
CA GLN A 168 22.65 6.17 -6.37
C GLN A 168 21.85 7.11 -7.29
N GLU A 169 20.90 6.56 -8.04
CA GLU A 169 20.01 7.39 -8.87
C GLU A 169 19.17 8.34 -8.02
N ARG A 170 18.57 7.85 -6.92
CA ARG A 170 17.81 8.66 -5.97
C ARG A 170 18.63 9.83 -5.44
N ASP A 171 19.86 9.57 -5.00
CA ASP A 171 20.71 10.57 -4.38
C ASP A 171 21.20 11.59 -5.41
N THR A 172 21.47 11.18 -6.63
CA THR A 172 21.76 12.06 -7.77
C THR A 172 20.58 12.97 -8.07
N LEU A 173 19.38 12.41 -8.23
CA LEU A 173 18.16 13.18 -8.48
C LEU A 173 17.86 14.18 -7.35
N LYS A 174 18.05 13.78 -6.09
CA LYS A 174 17.88 14.67 -4.93
C LYS A 174 18.85 15.84 -5.00
N HIS A 175 20.11 15.58 -5.31
CA HIS A 175 21.10 16.64 -5.44
C HIS A 175 20.76 17.61 -6.57
N GLU A 176 20.47 17.11 -7.76
CA GLU A 176 20.09 17.93 -8.92
C GLU A 176 18.85 18.77 -8.66
N LEU A 177 17.81 18.15 -8.06
CA LEU A 177 16.59 18.86 -7.68
C LEU A 177 16.83 19.94 -6.62
N GLN A 178 17.74 19.70 -5.64
CA GLN A 178 18.12 20.72 -4.66
C GLN A 178 18.78 21.94 -5.32
N VAL A 179 19.66 21.72 -6.31
CA VAL A 179 20.26 22.80 -7.09
C VAL A 179 19.17 23.59 -7.83
N MET A 180 18.27 22.90 -8.54
CA MET A 180 17.17 23.55 -9.27
C MET A 180 16.23 24.31 -8.32
N VAL A 181 15.91 23.74 -7.16
CA VAL A 181 15.09 24.40 -6.14
C VAL A 181 15.75 25.69 -5.66
N LYS A 182 17.06 25.68 -5.42
CA LYS A 182 17.81 26.87 -5.01
C LYS A 182 17.74 27.96 -6.08
N GLU A 183 17.85 27.61 -7.34
CA GLU A 183 17.69 28.55 -8.46
C GLU A 183 16.26 29.11 -8.56
N LEU A 184 15.25 28.28 -8.31
CA LEU A 184 13.84 28.64 -8.44
C LEU A 184 13.31 29.40 -7.22
N MET A 185 13.70 29.03 -6.01
CA MET A 185 13.15 29.53 -4.75
C MET A 185 14.10 30.45 -3.97
N GLY A 186 15.38 30.52 -4.37
CA GLY A 186 16.43 31.15 -3.60
C GLY A 186 16.83 30.31 -2.39
N ASP A 187 17.10 30.94 -1.27
CA ASP A 187 17.55 30.26 -0.04
C ASP A 187 16.38 29.74 0.81
N THR A 188 15.12 29.78 0.31
CA THR A 188 13.98 29.16 1.00
C THR A 188 14.18 27.64 1.06
N PRO A 189 14.23 27.02 2.24
CA PRO A 189 14.34 25.58 2.35
C PRO A 189 13.04 24.93 1.88
N ILE A 190 13.16 23.98 0.95
CA ILE A 190 12.01 23.22 0.38
C ILE A 190 12.23 21.73 0.60
N ASN A 191 11.26 21.09 1.20
CA ASN A 191 11.16 19.64 1.26
C ASN A 191 10.28 19.14 0.10
N LEU A 192 10.90 18.53 -0.90
CA LEU A 192 10.20 18.01 -2.08
C LEU A 192 9.28 16.81 -1.78
N ASN A 193 9.47 16.14 -0.65
CA ASN A 193 8.58 15.06 -0.19
C ASN A 193 7.29 15.62 0.46
N SER A 194 7.23 16.94 0.70
CA SER A 194 6.01 17.60 1.15
C SER A 194 5.18 18.04 -0.07
N PRO A 195 3.97 17.49 -0.30
CA PRO A 195 3.08 17.93 -1.39
C PRO A 195 2.79 19.43 -1.35
N GLU A 196 2.68 19.99 -0.14
CA GLU A 196 2.47 21.42 0.05
C GLU A 196 3.67 22.24 -0.46
N GLN A 197 4.90 21.88 -0.03
CA GLN A 197 6.09 22.64 -0.41
C GLN A 197 6.46 22.41 -1.88
N LEU A 198 6.23 21.23 -2.42
CA LEU A 198 6.32 20.97 -3.86
C LEU A 198 5.34 21.85 -4.64
N SER A 199 4.12 22.05 -4.14
CA SER A 199 3.14 22.94 -4.76
C SER A 199 3.63 24.40 -4.79
N TRP A 200 4.36 24.86 -3.78
CA TRP A 200 4.96 26.20 -3.77
C TRP A 200 5.94 26.40 -4.92
N VAL A 201 6.78 25.40 -5.18
CA VAL A 201 7.73 25.44 -6.31
C VAL A 201 6.98 25.46 -7.65
N ILE A 202 5.94 24.67 -7.78
CA ILE A 202 5.21 24.53 -9.04
C ILE A 202 4.34 25.77 -9.33
N TYR A 203 3.53 26.19 -8.36
CA TYR A 203 2.52 27.24 -8.55
C TYR A 203 2.95 28.63 -8.07
N SER A 204 4.14 28.74 -7.47
CA SER A 204 4.69 30.00 -6.95
C SER A 204 3.81 30.69 -5.92
N ARG A 205 3.04 29.90 -5.18
CA ARG A 205 2.04 30.36 -4.23
C ARG A 205 2.00 29.47 -2.99
N LYS A 206 1.70 30.09 -1.84
CA LYS A 206 1.45 29.42 -0.58
C LYS A 206 0.00 29.67 -0.17
N VAL A 207 -0.70 28.64 0.28
CA VAL A 207 -2.03 28.77 0.90
C VAL A 207 -1.89 29.41 2.28
N LEU A 208 -2.69 30.44 2.57
CA LEU A 208 -2.62 31.20 3.81
C LEU A 208 -3.36 30.48 4.93
N ASP A 209 -4.55 29.98 4.65
CA ASP A 209 -5.41 29.29 5.61
C ASP A 209 -5.95 27.99 4.97
N LYS A 210 -5.56 26.84 5.52
CA LYS A 210 -5.94 25.54 4.97
C LYS A 210 -7.41 25.21 5.22
N GLU A 211 -7.95 25.62 6.36
CA GLU A 211 -9.34 25.33 6.72
C GLU A 211 -10.28 26.17 5.86
N TYR A 212 -10.02 27.46 5.74
CA TYR A 212 -10.75 28.34 4.83
C TYR A 212 -10.66 27.86 3.39
N TRP A 213 -9.46 27.49 2.92
CA TRP A 213 -9.23 26.95 1.58
C TRP A 213 -10.06 25.68 1.32
N GLY A 214 -10.05 24.73 2.25
CA GLY A 214 -10.79 23.47 2.13
C GLY A 214 -12.31 23.65 2.06
N ASN A 215 -12.84 24.63 2.79
CA ASN A 215 -14.27 24.88 2.88
C ASN A 215 -14.79 25.82 1.78
N ALA A 216 -13.93 26.71 1.26
CA ALA A 216 -14.31 27.69 0.25
C ALA A 216 -14.29 27.15 -1.21
N VAL A 217 -13.71 25.97 -1.42
CA VAL A 217 -13.62 25.36 -2.75
C VAL A 217 -14.88 24.59 -3.09
N ASP A 218 -15.64 25.12 -4.04
CA ASP A 218 -16.73 24.40 -4.69
C ASP A 218 -16.22 23.79 -6.02
N PRO A 219 -16.39 22.47 -6.27
CA PRO A 219 -16.03 21.83 -7.53
C PRO A 219 -16.71 22.42 -8.77
N TYR A 220 -17.84 23.10 -8.58
CA TYR A 220 -18.65 23.74 -9.63
C TYR A 220 -18.47 25.27 -9.72
N MET A 221 -17.54 25.83 -8.92
CA MET A 221 -17.21 27.25 -8.91
C MET A 221 -16.84 27.74 -10.32
N ASP A 222 -17.33 28.89 -10.72
CA ASP A 222 -16.93 29.50 -11.99
C ASP A 222 -15.47 29.97 -11.99
N GLU A 223 -14.95 30.26 -13.16
CA GLU A 223 -13.54 30.62 -13.33
C GLU A 223 -13.20 31.98 -12.68
N ALA A 224 -14.13 32.93 -12.61
CA ALA A 224 -13.91 34.24 -12.03
C ALA A 224 -13.85 34.14 -10.49
N ASP A 225 -14.78 33.42 -9.89
CA ASP A 225 -14.81 33.15 -8.45
C ASP A 225 -13.59 32.32 -8.04
N PHE A 226 -13.21 31.32 -8.84
CA PHE A 226 -12.00 30.55 -8.59
C PHE A 226 -10.74 31.42 -8.60
N ARG A 227 -10.60 32.34 -9.55
CA ARG A 227 -9.46 33.28 -9.61
C ARG A 227 -9.45 34.22 -8.41
N SER A 228 -10.62 34.68 -7.99
CA SER A 228 -10.78 35.53 -6.79
C SER A 228 -10.37 34.79 -5.54
N LEU A 229 -10.86 33.57 -5.35
CA LEU A 229 -10.50 32.71 -4.23
C LEU A 229 -8.99 32.42 -4.20
N VAL A 230 -8.38 32.09 -5.33
CA VAL A 230 -6.92 31.87 -5.42
C VAL A 230 -6.14 33.12 -5.06
N SER A 231 -6.62 34.28 -5.49
CA SER A 231 -5.97 35.56 -5.16
C SER A 231 -6.05 35.91 -3.68
N ALA A 232 -7.21 35.75 -3.06
CA ALA A 232 -7.45 36.07 -1.66
C ALA A 232 -6.90 35.00 -0.70
N GLY A 233 -7.01 33.71 -1.04
CA GLY A 233 -6.63 32.57 -0.20
C GLY A 233 -5.17 32.15 -0.31
N THR A 234 -4.37 32.79 -1.16
CA THR A 234 -2.96 32.42 -1.37
C THR A 234 -2.05 33.66 -1.40
N GLU A 235 -0.82 33.47 -0.96
CA GLU A 235 0.25 34.46 -1.09
C GLU A 235 1.21 34.08 -2.21
N ARG A 236 1.60 35.07 -3.05
CA ARG A 236 2.63 34.89 -4.06
C ARG A 236 3.98 34.80 -3.39
N LEU A 237 4.76 33.80 -3.78
CA LEU A 237 6.11 33.63 -3.26
C LEU A 237 7.16 34.33 -4.12
N TYR A 238 8.15 34.85 -3.45
CA TYR A 238 9.32 35.50 -4.07
C TYR A 238 10.57 34.72 -3.68
N LYS A 239 11.57 34.75 -4.56
CA LYS A 239 12.89 34.18 -4.20
C LYS A 239 13.39 34.85 -2.94
N THR A 240 14.09 34.11 -2.09
CA THR A 240 14.62 34.64 -0.84
C THR A 240 16.14 34.60 -0.85
N LYS A 241 16.72 35.51 -0.07
CA LYS A 241 18.14 35.52 0.27
C LYS A 241 18.31 35.37 1.76
N ALA A 242 19.13 34.40 2.16
CA ALA A 242 19.49 34.21 3.56
C ALA A 242 20.55 35.23 3.98
N THR A 243 20.32 35.88 5.11
CA THR A 243 21.30 36.73 5.76
C THR A 243 21.53 36.26 7.18
N GLN A 244 22.77 36.25 7.62
CA GLN A 244 23.14 35.86 8.98
C GLN A 244 22.34 36.68 9.98
N CYS A 245 21.73 36.03 10.97
CA CYS A 245 20.96 36.72 11.99
C CYS A 245 21.87 37.62 12.85
N GLY A 246 21.61 38.93 12.81
CA GLY A 246 22.41 39.91 13.55
C GLY A 246 22.33 39.74 15.06
N VAL A 247 21.25 39.14 15.56
CA VAL A 247 21.01 38.97 17.05
C VAL A 247 21.84 37.79 17.58
N CYS A 248 21.77 36.63 16.97
CA CYS A 248 22.49 35.42 17.42
C CYS A 248 23.81 35.17 16.66
N LYS A 249 24.16 36.03 15.72
CA LYS A 249 25.37 35.92 14.88
C LYS A 249 25.56 34.53 14.25
N GLY A 250 24.44 33.96 13.78
CA GLY A 250 24.42 32.67 13.09
C GLY A 250 24.26 31.44 13.97
N THR A 251 24.31 31.56 15.30
CA THR A 251 24.24 30.40 16.22
C THR A 251 22.83 29.81 16.38
N GLY A 252 21.78 30.54 16.00
CA GLY A 252 20.39 30.17 16.25
C GLY A 252 19.95 30.26 17.72
N GLN A 253 20.89 30.54 18.63
CA GLN A 253 20.66 30.53 20.07
C GLN A 253 21.15 31.84 20.71
N ILE A 254 20.52 32.24 21.79
CA ILE A 254 20.89 33.43 22.61
C ILE A 254 20.91 33.02 24.06
N ARG A 255 21.77 33.68 24.84
CA ARG A 255 21.73 33.61 26.29
C ARG A 255 21.05 34.89 26.85
N LYS A 256 20.13 34.72 27.78
CA LYS A 256 19.57 35.84 28.51
C LYS A 256 20.57 36.40 29.51
N VAL A 257 20.56 37.70 29.70
CA VAL A 257 21.38 38.40 30.69
C VAL A 257 20.64 38.42 32.02
N LYS A 258 21.31 38.08 33.10
CA LYS A 258 20.77 38.22 34.47
C LYS A 258 20.77 39.67 34.91
N LYS A 259 20.06 39.97 36.01
CA LYS A 259 20.05 41.34 36.60
C LYS A 259 21.41 41.86 37.02
N ASP A 260 22.34 40.94 37.32
CA ASP A 260 23.73 41.25 37.69
C ASP A 260 24.70 41.44 36.50
N GLY A 261 24.17 41.41 35.27
CA GLY A 261 24.94 41.50 34.02
C GLY A 261 25.55 40.17 33.52
N THR A 262 25.47 39.10 34.27
CA THR A 262 26.01 37.79 33.87
C THR A 262 25.04 37.05 32.98
N LEU A 263 25.56 36.11 32.14
CA LEU A 263 24.74 35.30 31.23
C LEU A 263 24.15 34.06 31.96
N PHE A 264 22.93 33.73 31.68
CA PHE A 264 22.37 32.43 32.09
C PHE A 264 23.15 31.27 31.41
N ALA A 265 23.34 30.17 32.13
CA ALA A 265 23.96 28.95 31.54
C ALA A 265 23.13 28.36 30.40
N ARG A 266 21.80 28.46 30.48
CA ARG A 266 20.87 27.91 29.49
C ARG A 266 20.84 28.74 28.20
N HIS A 267 20.99 28.07 27.06
CA HIS A 267 20.75 28.66 25.75
C HIS A 267 19.26 28.62 25.43
N ASN A 268 18.75 29.73 24.91
CA ASN A 268 17.37 29.84 24.44
C ASN A 268 17.40 29.97 22.91
N ARG A 269 16.35 29.50 22.28
CA ARG A 269 16.16 29.69 20.83
C ARG A 269 16.10 31.18 20.50
N CYS A 270 16.86 31.62 19.50
CA CYS A 270 16.80 33.00 19.05
C CYS A 270 15.43 33.33 18.44
N THR A 271 14.73 34.26 19.00
CA THR A 271 13.38 34.67 18.55
C THR A 271 13.39 35.41 17.23
N SER A 272 14.48 36.14 16.93
CA SER A 272 14.63 36.92 15.70
C SER A 272 14.74 36.02 14.44
N CYS A 273 15.44 34.90 14.53
CA CYS A 273 15.58 33.96 13.41
C CYS A 273 14.89 32.61 13.67
N MET A 274 14.06 32.53 14.71
CA MET A 274 13.37 31.30 15.11
C MET A 274 14.31 30.08 15.23
N GLY A 275 15.54 30.31 15.70
CA GLY A 275 16.54 29.26 15.89
C GLY A 275 17.33 28.87 14.65
N ASN A 276 17.05 29.43 13.49
CA ASN A 276 17.68 29.03 12.22
C ASN A 276 19.10 29.58 12.01
N GLY A 277 19.51 30.60 12.80
CA GLY A 277 20.81 31.30 12.63
C GLY A 277 20.83 32.35 11.53
N TYR A 278 19.83 32.35 10.65
CA TYR A 278 19.67 33.30 9.55
C TYR A 278 18.23 33.77 9.41
N THR A 279 18.03 34.89 8.72
CA THR A 279 16.73 35.43 8.32
C THR A 279 16.64 35.39 6.79
N LEU A 280 15.42 35.20 6.28
CA LEU A 280 15.15 35.18 4.83
C LEU A 280 14.52 36.52 4.45
N SER A 281 15.13 37.20 3.48
CA SER A 281 14.61 38.43 2.90
C SER A 281 14.11 38.16 1.49
N PRO A 282 12.90 38.63 1.10
CA PRO A 282 12.38 38.43 -0.25
C PRO A 282 13.17 39.26 -1.26
N LEU A 283 13.38 38.67 -2.45
CA LEU A 283 13.89 39.32 -3.65
C LEU A 283 12.71 39.76 -4.54
N SER A 284 12.95 40.60 -5.52
CA SER A 284 11.91 41.07 -6.46
C SER A 284 11.41 39.98 -7.40
N ASP A 285 12.19 38.92 -7.61
CA ASP A 285 11.86 37.84 -8.54
C ASP A 285 10.82 36.87 -7.94
N VAL A 286 9.76 36.60 -8.73
CA VAL A 286 8.76 35.58 -8.37
C VAL A 286 9.42 34.22 -8.34
N ALA A 287 9.26 33.50 -7.22
CA ALA A 287 9.80 32.16 -7.00
C ALA A 287 9.07 31.09 -7.84
N GLY A 288 9.74 29.97 -8.06
CA GLY A 288 9.17 28.76 -8.61
C GLY A 288 8.89 28.78 -10.11
N LEU A 289 8.13 27.78 -10.55
CA LEU A 289 7.83 27.51 -11.95
C LEU A 289 6.67 28.35 -12.52
N LYS A 290 5.94 29.07 -11.71
CA LYS A 290 4.87 30.03 -12.12
C LYS A 290 3.72 29.37 -12.91
N PHE A 291 3.41 28.10 -12.65
CA PHE A 291 2.21 27.50 -13.22
C PHE A 291 0.96 28.10 -12.58
N LYS A 292 -0.11 28.15 -13.36
CA LYS A 292 -1.46 28.51 -12.86
C LYS A 292 -2.26 27.22 -12.68
N ALA A 293 -2.98 27.11 -11.56
CA ALA A 293 -3.94 26.03 -11.40
C ALA A 293 -5.12 26.24 -12.38
N PRO A 294 -5.48 25.22 -13.17
CA PRO A 294 -6.46 25.42 -14.25
C PRO A 294 -7.91 25.52 -13.77
N SER A 295 -8.26 24.90 -12.64
CA SER A 295 -9.64 24.82 -12.16
C SER A 295 -9.71 24.42 -10.68
N PRO A 296 -10.90 24.53 -10.04
CA PRO A 296 -11.12 24.05 -8.66
C PRO A 296 -10.72 22.57 -8.43
N LYS A 297 -10.83 21.74 -9.46
CA LYS A 297 -10.43 20.31 -9.41
C LYS A 297 -8.92 20.08 -9.16
N TRP A 298 -8.11 21.13 -9.18
CA TRP A 298 -6.68 21.10 -8.90
C TRP A 298 -6.35 21.45 -7.45
N MET A 299 -7.37 21.63 -6.63
CA MET A 299 -7.22 21.97 -5.23
C MET A 299 -7.26 20.71 -4.37
N SER A 300 -6.56 20.73 -3.26
CA SER A 300 -6.54 19.67 -2.25
C SER A 300 -6.50 20.30 -0.86
N ALA A 301 -6.70 19.50 0.19
CA ALA A 301 -6.60 19.97 1.58
C ALA A 301 -5.26 20.66 1.92
N ASN A 302 -4.20 20.35 1.19
CA ASN A 302 -2.86 20.91 1.38
C ASN A 302 -2.48 22.02 0.36
N GLY A 303 -3.45 22.53 -0.38
CA GLY A 303 -3.23 23.49 -1.47
C GLY A 303 -3.43 22.88 -2.84
N PHE A 304 -2.64 23.33 -3.81
CA PHE A 304 -2.74 22.79 -5.16
C PHE A 304 -2.19 21.36 -5.26
N THR A 305 -2.87 20.52 -6.02
CA THR A 305 -2.49 19.13 -6.18
C THR A 305 -1.15 18.95 -6.92
N THR A 306 -0.36 18.01 -6.41
CA THR A 306 0.92 17.58 -7.01
C THR A 306 0.86 16.09 -7.37
N SER A 307 -0.34 15.54 -7.64
CA SER A 307 -0.51 14.14 -8.01
C SER A 307 0.20 13.81 -9.33
N LYS A 308 0.58 12.54 -9.49
CA LYS A 308 1.33 12.03 -10.66
C LYS A 308 0.73 12.47 -11.98
N ASP A 309 -0.59 12.34 -12.13
CA ASP A 309 -1.29 12.69 -13.39
C ASP A 309 -1.25 14.18 -13.66
N LYS A 310 -1.35 15.00 -12.60
CA LYS A 310 -1.30 16.46 -12.73
C LYS A 310 0.12 16.95 -13.04
N LEU A 311 1.14 16.34 -12.44
CA LEU A 311 2.53 16.62 -12.79
C LEU A 311 2.83 16.26 -14.25
N GLN A 312 2.34 15.12 -14.72
CA GLN A 312 2.49 14.70 -16.12
C GLN A 312 1.79 15.66 -17.09
N PHE A 313 0.59 16.11 -16.75
CA PHE A 313 -0.14 17.10 -17.54
C PHE A 313 0.61 18.45 -17.61
N LEU A 314 1.14 18.92 -16.48
CA LEU A 314 1.94 20.17 -16.44
C LEU A 314 3.25 20.04 -17.22
N GLU A 315 3.91 18.88 -17.15
CA GLU A 315 5.09 18.60 -17.97
C GLU A 315 4.77 18.67 -19.47
N GLY A 316 3.67 18.04 -19.91
CA GLY A 316 3.19 18.13 -21.28
C GLY A 316 2.94 19.58 -21.73
N LYS A 317 2.25 20.39 -20.90
CA LYS A 317 2.06 21.83 -21.16
C LYS A 317 3.37 22.60 -21.23
N ALA A 318 4.31 22.30 -20.32
CA ALA A 318 5.63 22.94 -20.32
C ALA A 318 6.40 22.63 -21.61
N ARG A 319 6.34 21.39 -22.06
CA ARG A 319 6.97 20.93 -23.31
C ARG A 319 6.42 21.66 -24.53
N THR A 320 5.09 21.76 -24.64
CA THR A 320 4.43 22.54 -25.72
C THR A 320 4.81 24.00 -25.67
N ALA A 321 4.98 24.58 -24.48
CA ALA A 321 5.36 25.99 -24.29
C ALA A 321 6.89 26.23 -24.33
N LYS A 322 7.70 25.21 -24.65
CA LYS A 322 9.18 25.25 -24.70
C LYS A 322 9.81 25.80 -23.42
N ARG A 323 9.30 25.34 -22.27
CA ARG A 323 9.78 25.75 -20.93
C ARG A 323 10.70 24.65 -20.36
N ASP A 324 11.92 24.57 -20.88
CA ASP A 324 12.85 23.44 -20.64
C ASP A 324 13.14 23.21 -19.16
N THR A 325 13.41 24.25 -18.38
CA THR A 325 13.61 24.14 -16.93
C THR A 325 12.40 23.52 -16.21
N ALA A 326 11.18 23.87 -16.64
CA ALA A 326 9.97 23.30 -16.03
C ALA A 326 9.79 21.84 -16.43
N VAL A 327 10.08 21.48 -17.68
CA VAL A 327 10.06 20.08 -18.15
C VAL A 327 11.05 19.25 -17.37
N GLU A 328 12.30 19.71 -17.24
CA GLU A 328 13.36 19.02 -16.53
C GLU A 328 13.01 18.81 -15.05
N PHE A 329 12.59 19.88 -14.36
CA PHE A 329 12.19 19.79 -12.95
C PHE A 329 11.05 18.79 -12.73
N LEU A 330 9.97 18.89 -13.49
CA LEU A 330 8.80 18.01 -13.33
C LEU A 330 9.13 16.56 -13.68
N SER A 331 9.94 16.31 -14.70
CA SER A 331 10.42 14.99 -15.07
C SER A 331 11.26 14.36 -13.94
N LYS A 332 12.21 15.10 -13.38
CA LYS A 332 13.06 14.65 -12.27
C LYS A 332 12.27 14.40 -10.99
N VAL A 333 11.30 15.25 -10.65
CA VAL A 333 10.41 15.03 -9.48
C VAL A 333 9.59 13.75 -9.66
N ARG A 334 9.03 13.51 -10.83
CA ARG A 334 8.28 12.28 -11.11
C ARG A 334 9.18 11.05 -11.07
N ARG A 335 10.41 11.15 -11.61
CA ARG A 335 11.38 10.07 -11.57
C ARG A 335 11.82 9.77 -10.14
N LEU A 336 12.12 10.79 -9.33
CA LEU A 336 12.47 10.63 -7.92
C LEU A 336 11.35 9.93 -7.15
N SER A 337 10.12 10.37 -7.29
CA SER A 337 8.96 9.72 -6.64
C SER A 337 8.79 8.26 -7.06
N ALA A 338 9.03 7.95 -8.34
CA ALA A 338 8.98 6.59 -8.84
C ALA A 338 10.11 5.72 -8.25
N VAL A 339 11.34 6.23 -8.18
CA VAL A 339 12.50 5.55 -7.60
C VAL A 339 12.30 5.30 -6.10
N GLU A 340 11.82 6.30 -5.35
CA GLU A 340 11.54 6.15 -3.92
C GLU A 340 10.44 5.12 -3.65
N THR A 341 9.36 5.14 -4.42
CA THR A 341 8.31 4.12 -4.34
C THR A 341 8.86 2.73 -4.69
N TYR A 342 9.72 2.66 -5.69
CA TYR A 342 10.34 1.42 -6.11
C TYR A 342 11.25 0.83 -5.02
N LEU A 343 12.11 1.62 -4.43
CA LEU A 343 12.97 1.20 -3.33
C LEU A 343 12.14 0.74 -2.12
N SER A 344 11.20 1.56 -1.66
CA SER A 344 10.43 1.27 -0.45
C SER A 344 9.42 0.13 -0.62
N SER A 345 8.70 0.09 -1.74
CA SER A 345 7.62 -0.90 -1.91
C SER A 345 8.11 -2.24 -2.44
N PHE A 346 9.11 -2.24 -3.32
CA PHE A 346 9.57 -3.48 -3.96
C PHE A 346 10.89 -3.96 -3.41
N VAL A 347 11.94 -3.15 -3.38
CA VAL A 347 13.26 -3.60 -2.90
C VAL A 347 13.21 -3.91 -1.41
N ASP A 348 12.75 -2.96 -0.60
CA ASP A 348 12.61 -3.18 0.86
C ASP A 348 11.54 -4.24 1.18
N GLY A 349 10.43 -4.22 0.43
CA GLY A 349 9.37 -5.23 0.56
C GLY A 349 9.88 -6.65 0.32
N ILE A 350 10.61 -6.88 -0.78
CA ILE A 350 11.21 -8.18 -1.10
C ILE A 350 12.21 -8.57 -0.01
N GLN A 351 13.12 -7.68 0.37
CA GLN A 351 14.14 -7.96 1.38
C GLN A 351 13.54 -8.33 2.74
N THR A 352 12.55 -7.57 3.19
CA THR A 352 11.90 -7.76 4.49
C THR A 352 11.12 -9.06 4.56
N HIS A 353 10.45 -9.45 3.46
CA HIS A 353 9.58 -10.62 3.43
C HIS A 353 10.25 -11.88 2.91
N THR A 354 11.48 -11.80 2.37
CA THR A 354 12.24 -13.00 2.03
C THR A 354 12.61 -13.76 3.29
N LYS A 355 12.18 -15.02 3.37
CA LYS A 355 12.38 -15.87 4.54
C LYS A 355 13.79 -16.44 4.60
N ALA A 356 14.09 -17.19 5.67
CA ALA A 356 15.39 -17.82 5.90
C ALA A 356 15.77 -18.85 4.81
N ASP A 357 14.76 -19.46 4.18
CA ASP A 357 14.94 -20.38 3.03
C ASP A 357 15.33 -19.72 1.72
N GLY A 358 15.48 -18.38 1.71
CA GLY A 358 15.81 -17.58 0.52
C GLY A 358 14.63 -17.33 -0.42
N LYS A 359 13.42 -17.58 0.02
CA LYS A 359 12.21 -17.44 -0.79
C LYS A 359 11.31 -16.30 -0.31
N LEU A 360 10.59 -15.74 -1.26
CA LEU A 360 9.51 -14.79 -1.03
C LEU A 360 8.17 -15.51 -1.16
N HIS A 361 7.42 -15.59 -0.07
CA HIS A 361 6.10 -16.22 -0.01
C HIS A 361 5.03 -15.15 -0.14
N VAL A 362 4.53 -14.95 -1.37
CA VAL A 362 3.55 -13.91 -1.70
C VAL A 362 2.14 -14.40 -1.40
N ARG A 363 1.38 -13.64 -0.61
CA ARG A 363 -0.02 -13.94 -0.32
C ARG A 363 -0.92 -13.29 -1.37
N LEU A 364 -1.73 -14.11 -2.02
CA LEU A 364 -2.81 -13.68 -2.91
C LEU A 364 -4.16 -13.95 -2.25
N LEU A 365 -4.92 -12.90 -2.02
CA LEU A 365 -6.19 -12.92 -1.28
C LEU A 365 -7.34 -12.74 -2.25
N GLN A 366 -8.31 -13.67 -2.24
CA GLN A 366 -9.45 -13.69 -3.15
C GLN A 366 -10.60 -12.78 -2.68
N HIS A 367 -10.74 -12.56 -1.38
CA HIS A 367 -11.88 -11.92 -0.73
C HIS A 367 -11.71 -10.41 -0.48
N ARG A 368 -10.62 -9.79 -0.95
CA ARG A 368 -10.31 -8.37 -0.67
C ARG A 368 -10.95 -7.39 -1.66
N THR A 369 -11.31 -7.84 -2.84
CA THR A 369 -11.87 -6.98 -3.88
C THR A 369 -13.35 -7.29 -4.11
N SER A 370 -14.15 -6.31 -4.51
CA SER A 370 -15.56 -6.54 -4.89
C SER A 370 -15.72 -7.14 -6.29
N THR A 371 -14.64 -7.14 -7.08
CA THR A 371 -14.65 -7.56 -8.49
C THR A 371 -14.15 -8.97 -8.72
N GLY A 372 -13.79 -9.71 -7.66
CA GLY A 372 -13.21 -11.06 -7.77
C GLY A 372 -11.73 -11.09 -8.18
N ARG A 373 -11.07 -9.93 -8.35
CA ARG A 373 -9.61 -9.89 -8.59
C ARG A 373 -8.86 -10.25 -7.32
N PHE A 374 -7.68 -10.88 -7.47
CA PHE A 374 -6.79 -11.12 -6.35
C PHE A 374 -6.21 -9.81 -5.81
N SER A 375 -5.95 -9.78 -4.53
CA SER A 375 -5.20 -8.71 -3.87
C SER A 375 -3.92 -9.28 -3.27
N GLY A 376 -2.77 -8.74 -3.66
CA GLY A 376 -1.48 -9.14 -3.09
C GLY A 376 -1.24 -8.51 -1.73
N ALA A 377 -0.62 -9.27 -0.83
CA ALA A 377 -0.17 -8.80 0.48
C ALA A 377 1.18 -9.44 0.87
N ASP A 378 1.92 -8.75 1.70
CA ASP A 378 3.11 -9.20 2.41
C ASP A 378 4.23 -9.82 1.52
N PRO A 379 4.76 -9.11 0.52
CA PRO A 379 4.45 -7.81 -0.02
C PRO A 379 3.43 -7.86 -1.17
N ASN A 380 2.83 -6.71 -1.54
CA ASN A 380 1.95 -6.64 -2.71
C ASN A 380 2.77 -6.62 -4.01
N MET A 381 2.95 -7.79 -4.61
CA MET A 381 3.73 -7.97 -5.86
C MET A 381 2.92 -7.75 -7.13
N GLN A 382 1.59 -7.58 -7.05
CA GLN A 382 0.74 -7.37 -8.24
C GLN A 382 0.98 -6.00 -8.90
N ASN A 383 1.50 -5.03 -8.15
CA ASN A 383 1.78 -3.68 -8.65
C ASN A 383 3.22 -3.51 -9.14
N MET A 384 3.96 -4.60 -9.37
CA MET A 384 5.32 -4.52 -9.89
C MET A 384 5.38 -3.73 -11.20
N PRO A 385 6.36 -2.82 -11.36
CA PRO A 385 6.53 -2.08 -12.59
C PRO A 385 6.73 -3.02 -13.78
N ARG A 386 6.20 -2.63 -14.93
CA ARG A 386 6.46 -3.37 -16.18
C ARG A 386 7.95 -3.35 -16.48
N GLY A 387 8.47 -4.47 -16.99
CA GLY A 387 9.88 -4.61 -17.35
C GLY A 387 10.33 -3.50 -18.31
N GLY A 388 11.57 -3.02 -18.15
CA GLY A 388 12.15 -1.92 -18.89
C GLY A 388 12.25 -0.60 -18.11
N THR A 389 11.30 -0.29 -17.21
CA THR A 389 11.38 0.90 -16.37
C THR A 389 12.16 0.63 -15.09
N PHE A 390 11.96 -0.56 -14.51
CA PHE A 390 12.61 -1.02 -13.27
C PHE A 390 12.85 -2.54 -13.35
N PRO A 391 14.09 -3.01 -13.30
CA PRO A 391 14.42 -4.42 -13.54
C PRO A 391 14.23 -5.35 -12.32
N VAL A 392 13.34 -5.01 -11.37
CA VAL A 392 13.14 -5.82 -10.16
C VAL A 392 12.72 -7.26 -10.46
N LYS A 393 12.08 -7.51 -11.60
CA LYS A 393 11.73 -8.89 -12.01
C LYS A 393 12.96 -9.79 -12.19
N LYS A 394 14.15 -9.21 -12.42
CA LYS A 394 15.41 -9.97 -12.55
C LYS A 394 15.87 -10.64 -11.27
N VAL A 395 15.39 -10.19 -10.11
CA VAL A 395 15.74 -10.80 -8.81
C VAL A 395 15.02 -12.12 -8.56
N PHE A 396 13.96 -12.42 -9.32
CA PHE A 396 13.26 -13.68 -9.27
C PHE A 396 13.96 -14.69 -10.17
N VAL A 397 14.40 -15.78 -9.59
CA VAL A 397 15.11 -16.84 -10.33
C VAL A 397 14.43 -18.18 -10.15
N SER A 398 14.68 -19.09 -11.09
CA SER A 398 14.23 -20.46 -10.98
C SER A 398 14.88 -21.14 -9.79
N ARG A 399 14.12 -21.97 -9.05
CA ARG A 399 14.66 -22.83 -7.99
C ARG A 399 15.47 -24.02 -8.52
N TRP A 400 15.37 -24.30 -9.80
CA TRP A 400 16.14 -25.35 -10.47
C TRP A 400 17.35 -24.74 -11.20
N ASP A 401 18.49 -25.42 -11.10
CA ASP A 401 19.69 -24.98 -11.77
C ASP A 401 19.47 -24.96 -13.29
N GLY A 402 19.90 -23.88 -13.96
CA GLY A 402 19.65 -23.65 -15.37
C GLY A 402 18.19 -23.45 -15.79
N GLY A 403 17.25 -23.46 -14.82
CA GLY A 403 15.84 -23.25 -15.07
C GLY A 403 15.51 -21.80 -15.42
N LYS A 404 14.30 -21.60 -15.99
CA LYS A 404 13.79 -20.28 -16.38
C LYS A 404 12.43 -20.01 -15.74
N ILE A 405 12.11 -18.74 -15.55
CA ILE A 405 10.77 -18.27 -15.22
C ILE A 405 10.10 -17.83 -16.53
N MET A 406 8.91 -18.34 -16.78
CA MET A 406 8.07 -17.94 -17.91
C MET A 406 6.99 -16.99 -17.40
N GLU A 407 6.80 -15.87 -18.08
CA GLU A 407 5.68 -14.93 -17.85
C GLU A 407 4.73 -15.00 -19.04
N ALA A 408 3.46 -15.25 -18.78
CA ALA A 408 2.40 -15.26 -19.79
C ALA A 408 1.20 -14.46 -19.27
N ASP A 409 0.61 -13.65 -20.12
CA ASP A 409 -0.56 -12.83 -19.82
C ASP A 409 -1.52 -12.81 -21.02
N PHE A 410 -2.82 -12.72 -20.72
CA PHE A 410 -3.82 -12.57 -21.77
C PHE A 410 -3.85 -11.15 -22.29
N ALA A 411 -3.74 -11.00 -23.62
CA ALA A 411 -3.88 -9.69 -24.24
C ALA A 411 -5.35 -9.22 -24.21
N GLN A 412 -5.58 -8.07 -23.57
CA GLN A 412 -6.88 -7.37 -23.56
C GLN A 412 -8.07 -8.25 -23.14
N LEU A 413 -7.91 -9.08 -22.11
CA LEU A 413 -8.93 -10.06 -21.72
C LEU A 413 -10.31 -9.41 -21.46
N GLU A 414 -10.35 -8.27 -20.76
CA GLU A 414 -11.58 -7.56 -20.45
C GLU A 414 -12.29 -7.06 -21.71
N PHE A 415 -11.53 -6.55 -22.70
CA PHE A 415 -12.10 -6.11 -23.96
C PHE A 415 -12.68 -7.29 -24.75
N ARG A 416 -11.94 -8.40 -24.83
CA ARG A 416 -12.39 -9.63 -25.49
C ARG A 416 -13.64 -10.21 -24.83
N ALA A 417 -13.69 -10.21 -23.50
CA ALA A 417 -14.88 -10.64 -22.76
C ALA A 417 -16.08 -9.72 -23.04
N ALA A 418 -15.88 -8.40 -23.08
CA ALA A 418 -16.92 -7.45 -23.41
C ALA A 418 -17.42 -7.61 -24.86
N ALA A 419 -16.53 -7.79 -25.83
CA ALA A 419 -16.87 -8.07 -27.22
C ALA A 419 -17.70 -9.37 -27.36
N PHE A 420 -17.28 -10.42 -26.68
CA PHE A 420 -18.01 -11.70 -26.65
C PHE A 420 -19.42 -11.55 -26.03
N LEU A 421 -19.53 -10.85 -24.90
CA LEU A 421 -20.81 -10.69 -24.22
C LEU A 421 -21.78 -9.76 -24.97
N SER A 422 -21.25 -8.68 -25.57
CA SER A 422 -22.05 -7.70 -26.31
C SER A 422 -22.43 -8.19 -27.72
N GLN A 423 -21.70 -9.18 -28.27
CA GLN A 423 -21.81 -9.63 -29.65
C GLN A 423 -21.64 -8.48 -30.67
N ASP A 424 -20.87 -7.46 -30.30
CA ASP A 424 -20.55 -6.33 -31.17
C ASP A 424 -19.59 -6.75 -32.27
N GLY A 425 -20.03 -6.65 -33.55
CA GLY A 425 -19.28 -7.13 -34.70
C GLY A 425 -17.94 -6.39 -34.87
N VAL A 426 -17.89 -5.09 -34.60
CA VAL A 426 -16.65 -4.31 -34.70
C VAL A 426 -15.66 -4.72 -33.63
N ALA A 427 -16.13 -4.87 -32.41
CA ALA A 427 -15.27 -5.27 -31.28
C ALA A 427 -14.78 -6.71 -31.37
N ILE A 428 -15.46 -7.58 -32.11
CA ILE A 428 -15.04 -8.98 -32.37
C ILE A 428 -13.99 -9.05 -33.45
N GLU A 429 -14.05 -8.14 -34.45
CA GLU A 429 -13.07 -8.11 -35.54
C GLU A 429 -11.72 -7.48 -35.13
N GLU A 430 -11.68 -6.58 -34.14
CA GLU A 430 -10.44 -6.03 -33.57
C GLU A 430 -9.73 -7.03 -32.62
#